data_60789d078ae9ba643c54a13cdaf33c83
#
_entry.id   60789d078ae9ba643c54a13cdaf33c83
#
_cell.length_a   1.000
_cell.length_b   1.000
_cell.length_c   1.000
_cell.angle_alpha   90.00
_cell.angle_beta   90.00
_cell.angle_gamma   90.00
#
_symmetry.space_group_name_H-M   'P 1'
#
loop_
_entity.id
_entity.type
_entity.pdbx_description
1 polymer ?
#
loop_
_entity_poly.entity_id
_entity_poly.type
_entity_poly.pdbx_seq_one_letter_code
_entity_poly.pdbx_strand_id
1 'polypeptide(L)'
;MTRLLKFIKPYLPLVVIAIALLFVQANADLALPDYLARIVNTGIQLSGIENAVPHAIRQGSMDKLMLFMSEQDQAAVLSDYRLVDKTSADYVQLVKQYPTLANESIYVLNQVDQPEIERLNLIMARPLLVVSGIEQAMADPNQLATLAQGMGFDLSKIPPGMDLFTVLQNLPAAQRASIISSISTTIDQKFAALNDKMLTQAATVAIKSEYTALGMDMGKYQMGYLLRMGSIMLALTLLSGACTIAVSYLAARTAAGFGRDVRKAEFTKVESFSSAEFDKFSTTSLVTRSTNDITQVQLVVFLILRMIIYAPIIGIGAIIHAFRLDTSMWWIIAMAVGVLLTLVLSVMTIALPKFRIVQKLTDRLNLVIRENLSGMMVIRAFNRQDFELDRFDKAKKD
;
A
#
# COMPACT_ATOMS: atom_id res chain seq x y z
N MET A 1 -4.60 31.92 21.33
CA MET A 1 -3.80 30.73 21.02
C MET A 1 -2.28 31.02 20.87
N THR A 2 -1.87 32.11 20.25
CA THR A 2 -0.45 32.47 20.07
C THR A 2 0.37 32.56 21.37
N ARG A 3 -0.25 32.97 22.48
CA ARG A 3 0.43 33.03 23.79
C ARG A 3 0.79 31.66 24.38
N LEU A 4 0.04 30.61 24.03
CA LEU A 4 0.31 29.25 24.50
C LEU A 4 1.47 28.58 23.73
N LEU A 5 1.72 29.00 22.49
CA LEU A 5 2.80 28.46 21.67
C LEU A 5 4.20 28.68 22.28
N LYS A 6 4.38 29.74 23.09
CA LYS A 6 5.65 29.98 23.79
C LYS A 6 6.03 28.85 24.75
N PHE A 7 5.03 28.15 25.33
CA PHE A 7 5.25 27.03 26.24
C PHE A 7 5.59 25.72 25.53
N ILE A 8 5.38 25.66 24.21
CA ILE A 8 5.78 24.50 23.37
C ILE A 8 7.25 24.64 22.93
N LYS A 9 7.80 25.88 22.86
CA LYS A 9 9.19 26.14 22.42
C LYS A 9 10.24 25.23 23.07
N PRO A 10 10.25 25.01 24.40
CA PRO A 10 11.25 24.17 25.05
C PRO A 10 11.21 22.71 24.59
N TYR A 11 10.07 22.26 24.09
CA TYR A 11 9.82 20.88 23.63
C TYR A 11 9.95 20.73 22.11
N LEU A 12 10.34 21.77 21.39
CA LEU A 12 10.45 21.75 19.92
C LEU A 12 11.30 20.58 19.40
N PRO A 13 12.46 20.22 20.01
CA PRO A 13 13.23 19.07 19.57
C PRO A 13 12.42 17.75 19.64
N LEU A 14 11.64 17.55 20.70
CA LEU A 14 10.79 16.37 20.87
C LEU A 14 9.68 16.35 19.82
N VAL A 15 9.10 17.50 19.51
CA VAL A 15 8.07 17.66 18.47
C VAL A 15 8.64 17.34 17.10
N VAL A 16 9.83 17.82 16.76
CA VAL A 16 10.50 17.53 15.48
C VAL A 16 10.80 16.04 15.34
N ILE A 17 11.31 15.40 16.39
CA ILE A 17 11.54 13.95 16.39
C ILE A 17 10.22 13.19 16.21
N ALA A 18 9.16 13.61 16.90
CA ALA A 18 7.85 12.99 16.76
C ALA A 18 7.31 13.11 15.33
N ILE A 19 7.46 14.26 14.69
CA ILE A 19 7.06 14.47 13.27
C ILE A 19 7.89 13.57 12.35
N ALA A 20 9.20 13.48 12.54
CA ALA A 20 10.05 12.59 11.75
C ALA A 20 9.62 11.12 11.88
N LEU A 21 9.32 10.67 13.09
CA LEU A 21 8.81 9.32 13.33
C LEU A 21 7.42 9.09 12.71
N LEU A 22 6.54 10.10 12.70
CA LEU A 22 5.26 10.04 12.01
C LEU A 22 5.43 9.87 10.50
N PHE A 23 6.44 10.50 9.90
CA PHE A 23 6.79 10.27 8.49
C PHE A 23 7.25 8.84 8.23
N VAL A 24 8.13 8.30 9.08
CA VAL A 24 8.56 6.91 8.98
C VAL A 24 7.38 5.96 9.12
N GLN A 25 6.53 6.19 10.13
CA GLN A 25 5.32 5.42 10.36
C GLN A 25 4.39 5.44 9.14
N ALA A 26 4.08 6.64 8.61
CA ALA A 26 3.18 6.79 7.46
C ALA A 26 3.71 6.06 6.21
N ASN A 27 5.01 6.12 5.94
CA ASN A 27 5.62 5.39 4.82
C ASN A 27 5.55 3.87 5.04
N ALA A 28 5.78 3.39 6.25
CA ALA A 28 5.63 1.96 6.57
C ALA A 28 4.17 1.50 6.39
N ASP A 29 3.20 2.27 6.90
CA ASP A 29 1.78 1.95 6.79
C ASP A 29 1.28 1.97 5.33
N LEU A 30 1.77 2.91 4.51
CA LEU A 30 1.44 3.01 3.09
C LEU A 30 2.08 1.92 2.23
N ALA A 31 3.19 1.33 2.66
CA ALA A 31 3.83 0.24 1.96
C ALA A 31 3.12 -1.12 2.17
N LEU A 32 2.41 -1.31 3.27
CA LEU A 32 1.77 -2.60 3.61
C LEU A 32 0.79 -3.10 2.54
N PRO A 33 -0.13 -2.27 1.97
CA PRO A 33 -1.02 -2.72 0.90
C PRO A 33 -0.28 -3.21 -0.35
N ASP A 34 0.87 -2.61 -0.69
CA ASP A 34 1.66 -3.04 -1.85
C ASP A 34 2.26 -4.42 -1.65
N TYR A 35 2.83 -4.68 -0.47
CA TYR A 35 3.34 -6.02 -0.15
C TYR A 35 2.23 -7.05 -0.11
N LEU A 36 1.04 -6.70 0.42
CA LEU A 36 -0.13 -7.57 0.37
C LEU A 36 -0.55 -7.87 -1.09
N ALA A 37 -0.59 -6.86 -1.95
CA ALA A 37 -0.88 -7.03 -3.37
C ALA A 37 0.17 -7.93 -4.06
N ARG A 38 1.47 -7.79 -3.73
CA ARG A 38 2.53 -8.67 -4.24
C ARG A 38 2.37 -10.11 -3.75
N ILE A 39 1.99 -10.34 -2.49
CA ILE A 39 1.71 -11.68 -1.97
C ILE A 39 0.57 -12.33 -2.75
N VAL A 40 -0.52 -11.61 -2.98
CA VAL A 40 -1.70 -12.14 -3.68
C VAL A 40 -1.41 -12.32 -5.17
N ASN A 41 -1.01 -11.26 -5.86
CA ASN A 41 -0.87 -11.26 -7.32
C ASN A 41 0.34 -12.07 -7.77
N THR A 42 1.52 -11.78 -7.22
CA THR A 42 2.76 -12.47 -7.63
C THR A 42 2.93 -13.79 -6.88
N GLY A 43 2.77 -13.77 -5.55
CA GLY A 43 3.01 -14.95 -4.72
C GLY A 43 2.00 -16.08 -4.97
N ILE A 44 0.70 -15.77 -4.93
CA ILE A 44 -0.35 -16.78 -5.05
C ILE A 44 -0.71 -17.05 -6.52
N GLN A 45 -1.05 -15.99 -7.27
CA GLN A 45 -1.56 -16.17 -8.64
C GLN A 45 -0.44 -16.55 -9.63
N LEU A 46 0.75 -15.96 -9.51
CA LEU A 46 1.87 -16.17 -10.42
C LEU A 46 2.95 -17.10 -9.83
N SER A 47 2.66 -17.81 -8.74
CA SER A 47 3.55 -18.78 -8.10
C SER A 47 4.93 -18.20 -7.71
N GLY A 48 4.98 -16.91 -7.39
CA GLY A 48 6.20 -16.21 -6.97
C GLY A 48 7.08 -15.68 -8.13
N ILE A 49 6.61 -15.74 -9.37
CA ILE A 49 7.35 -15.25 -10.55
C ILE A 49 7.02 -13.76 -10.75
N GLU A 50 8.01 -12.88 -10.62
CA GLU A 50 7.80 -11.42 -10.62
C GLU A 50 7.78 -10.79 -12.02
N ASN A 51 8.55 -11.36 -12.96
CA ASN A 51 8.78 -10.78 -14.28
C ASN A 51 8.93 -11.87 -15.35
N ALA A 52 9.01 -11.47 -16.63
CA ALA A 52 9.19 -12.38 -17.76
C ALA A 52 10.66 -12.69 -18.07
N VAL A 53 11.54 -12.57 -17.08
CA VAL A 53 12.96 -12.90 -17.19
C VAL A 53 13.25 -14.12 -16.33
N PRO A 54 13.33 -15.34 -16.89
CA PRO A 54 13.56 -16.55 -16.11
C PRO A 54 15.00 -16.58 -15.55
N HIS A 55 15.15 -16.96 -14.29
CA HIS A 55 16.48 -17.15 -13.68
C HIS A 55 17.29 -18.26 -14.34
N ALA A 56 16.61 -19.24 -14.89
CA ALA A 56 17.21 -20.29 -15.71
C ALA A 56 16.22 -20.73 -16.79
N ILE A 57 16.74 -21.13 -17.93
CA ILE A 57 15.98 -21.60 -19.09
C ILE A 57 16.78 -22.71 -19.82
N ARG A 58 16.09 -23.76 -20.28
CA ARG A 58 16.74 -24.82 -21.08
C ARG A 58 17.29 -24.24 -22.37
N GLN A 59 18.42 -24.81 -22.84
CA GLN A 59 19.02 -24.38 -24.10
C GLN A 59 18.03 -24.47 -25.25
N GLY A 60 17.33 -25.60 -25.39
CA GLY A 60 16.32 -25.76 -26.45
C GLY A 60 15.17 -24.76 -26.38
N SER A 61 14.74 -24.35 -25.17
CA SER A 61 13.72 -23.28 -25.00
C SER A 61 14.27 -21.91 -25.37
N MET A 62 15.52 -21.59 -25.00
CA MET A 62 16.16 -20.33 -25.37
C MET A 62 16.32 -20.25 -26.90
N ASP A 63 16.72 -21.31 -27.56
CA ASP A 63 16.86 -21.37 -29.03
C ASP A 63 15.50 -21.10 -29.72
N LYS A 64 14.41 -21.61 -29.18
CA LYS A 64 13.05 -21.30 -29.66
C LYS A 64 12.69 -19.82 -29.49
N LEU A 65 13.02 -19.22 -28.34
CA LEU A 65 12.76 -17.80 -28.09
C LEU A 65 13.53 -16.89 -29.06
N MET A 66 14.78 -17.22 -29.31
CA MET A 66 15.63 -16.45 -30.21
C MET A 66 15.08 -16.37 -31.65
N LEU A 67 14.31 -17.37 -32.12
CA LEU A 67 13.65 -17.29 -33.42
C LEU A 67 12.72 -16.08 -33.56
N PHE A 68 12.15 -15.59 -32.46
CA PHE A 68 11.19 -14.50 -32.42
C PHE A 68 11.75 -13.18 -31.88
N MET A 69 13.08 -13.09 -31.75
CA MET A 69 13.82 -11.90 -31.33
C MET A 69 14.61 -11.30 -32.50
N SER A 70 14.80 -9.97 -32.49
CA SER A 70 15.72 -9.29 -33.39
C SER A 70 17.17 -9.67 -33.06
N GLU A 71 18.11 -9.53 -34.01
CA GLU A 71 19.54 -9.81 -33.78
C GLU A 71 20.11 -8.98 -32.61
N GLN A 72 19.64 -7.73 -32.46
CA GLN A 72 20.02 -6.87 -31.34
C GLN A 72 19.53 -7.42 -30.01
N ASP A 73 18.27 -7.88 -29.95
CA ASP A 73 17.65 -8.43 -28.76
C ASP A 73 18.31 -9.77 -28.38
N GLN A 74 18.61 -10.62 -29.36
CA GLN A 74 19.34 -11.88 -29.14
C GLN A 74 20.72 -11.62 -28.50
N ALA A 75 21.47 -10.65 -29.03
CA ALA A 75 22.77 -10.27 -28.48
C ALA A 75 22.64 -9.72 -27.05
N ALA A 76 21.63 -8.90 -26.79
CA ALA A 76 21.34 -8.36 -25.47
C ALA A 76 20.99 -9.45 -24.45
N VAL A 77 20.11 -10.39 -24.81
CA VAL A 77 19.71 -11.49 -23.92
C VAL A 77 20.92 -12.41 -23.66
N LEU A 78 21.69 -12.78 -24.70
CA LEU A 78 22.84 -13.68 -24.55
C LEU A 78 23.97 -13.06 -23.71
N SER A 79 24.12 -11.74 -23.68
CA SER A 79 25.13 -11.09 -22.83
C SER A 79 24.81 -11.23 -21.32
N ASP A 80 23.56 -11.33 -21.00
CA ASP A 80 23.09 -11.40 -19.61
C ASP A 80 22.83 -12.83 -19.12
N TYR A 81 22.88 -13.82 -20.02
CA TYR A 81 22.78 -15.23 -19.69
C TYR A 81 24.08 -15.95 -19.96
N ARG A 82 24.45 -16.86 -19.07
CA ARG A 82 25.59 -17.77 -19.26
C ARG A 82 25.10 -19.19 -19.52
N LEU A 83 25.68 -19.85 -20.48
CA LEU A 83 25.45 -21.27 -20.72
C LEU A 83 26.17 -22.09 -19.64
N VAL A 84 25.44 -22.99 -19.01
CA VAL A 84 25.91 -23.90 -17.97
C VAL A 84 25.70 -25.32 -18.45
N ASP A 85 26.78 -26.12 -18.41
CA ASP A 85 26.81 -27.53 -18.76
C ASP A 85 27.47 -28.36 -17.65
N LYS A 86 27.69 -29.66 -17.93
CA LYS A 86 28.35 -30.59 -16.97
C LYS A 86 29.79 -30.23 -16.64
N THR A 87 30.43 -29.39 -17.42
CA THR A 87 31.85 -28.99 -17.23
C THR A 87 31.96 -27.70 -16.42
N SER A 88 30.87 -27.03 -16.20
CA SER A 88 30.82 -25.73 -15.51
C SER A 88 31.16 -25.86 -14.03
N ALA A 89 31.90 -24.90 -13.47
CA ALA A 89 32.36 -24.92 -12.07
C ALA A 89 31.19 -25.01 -11.06
N ASP A 90 30.04 -24.41 -11.40
CA ASP A 90 28.86 -24.34 -10.53
C ASP A 90 27.90 -25.52 -10.73
N TYR A 91 28.25 -26.51 -11.55
CA TYR A 91 27.38 -27.63 -11.92
C TYR A 91 26.76 -28.34 -10.69
N VAL A 92 27.61 -28.68 -9.70
CA VAL A 92 27.17 -29.43 -8.50
C VAL A 92 26.13 -28.68 -7.69
N GLN A 93 26.19 -27.37 -7.69
CA GLN A 93 25.20 -26.53 -6.96
C GLN A 93 23.93 -26.35 -7.80
N LEU A 94 24.09 -26.07 -9.11
CA LEU A 94 22.97 -25.77 -9.99
C LEU A 94 22.13 -27.00 -10.33
N VAL A 95 22.73 -28.20 -10.43
CA VAL A 95 21.95 -29.44 -10.66
C VAL A 95 20.98 -29.76 -9.52
N LYS A 96 21.26 -29.34 -8.28
CA LYS A 96 20.33 -29.50 -7.16
C LYS A 96 19.12 -28.60 -7.29
N GLN A 97 19.31 -27.42 -7.90
CA GLN A 97 18.25 -26.43 -8.11
C GLN A 97 17.51 -26.69 -9.42
N TYR A 98 18.23 -27.13 -10.46
CA TYR A 98 17.74 -27.42 -11.80
C TYR A 98 18.11 -28.84 -12.21
N PRO A 99 17.34 -29.86 -11.79
CA PRO A 99 17.68 -31.28 -12.04
C PRO A 99 17.87 -31.61 -13.51
N THR A 100 17.18 -30.94 -14.44
CA THR A 100 17.28 -31.16 -15.89
C THR A 100 18.68 -30.85 -16.43
N LEU A 101 19.50 -30.06 -15.72
CA LEU A 101 20.90 -29.82 -16.06
C LEU A 101 21.74 -31.12 -16.15
N ALA A 102 21.31 -32.22 -15.52
CA ALA A 102 21.95 -33.52 -15.67
C ALA A 102 21.80 -34.08 -17.08
N ASN A 103 20.80 -33.67 -17.85
CA ASN A 103 20.48 -34.21 -19.18
C ASN A 103 20.68 -33.18 -20.30
N GLU A 104 20.46 -31.89 -20.04
CA GLU A 104 20.47 -30.80 -21.03
C GLU A 104 21.18 -29.57 -20.44
N SER A 105 21.92 -28.84 -21.29
CA SER A 105 22.53 -27.56 -20.90
C SER A 105 21.43 -26.50 -20.67
N ILE A 106 21.67 -25.59 -19.74
CA ILE A 106 20.75 -24.50 -19.40
C ILE A 106 21.45 -23.16 -19.50
N TYR A 107 20.68 -22.13 -19.82
CA TYR A 107 21.12 -20.75 -19.66
C TYR A 107 20.71 -20.27 -18.27
N VAL A 108 21.65 -19.65 -17.56
CA VAL A 108 21.39 -19.08 -16.20
C VAL A 108 21.67 -17.59 -16.28
N LEU A 109 20.72 -16.82 -15.75
CA LEU A 109 20.80 -15.36 -15.70
C LEU A 109 21.98 -14.94 -14.80
N ASN A 110 22.81 -14.01 -15.30
CA ASN A 110 23.87 -13.38 -14.52
C ASN A 110 23.30 -12.45 -13.45
N GLN A 111 24.13 -11.92 -12.57
CA GLN A 111 23.72 -10.86 -11.66
C GLN A 111 23.57 -9.57 -12.46
N VAL A 112 22.32 -9.18 -12.70
CA VAL A 112 21.92 -7.95 -13.39
C VAL A 112 21.19 -7.03 -12.43
N ASP A 113 21.24 -5.74 -12.66
CA ASP A 113 20.53 -4.74 -11.87
C ASP A 113 19.04 -4.63 -12.29
N GLN A 114 18.25 -3.92 -11.50
CA GLN A 114 16.81 -3.80 -11.74
C GLN A 114 16.46 -3.13 -13.09
N PRO A 115 17.14 -2.05 -13.54
CA PRO A 115 16.89 -1.46 -14.85
C PRO A 115 17.12 -2.45 -16.01
N GLU A 116 18.12 -3.31 -15.90
CA GLU A 116 18.40 -4.32 -16.91
C GLU A 116 17.35 -5.43 -16.93
N ILE A 117 16.87 -5.86 -15.74
CA ILE A 117 15.74 -6.79 -15.65
C ILE A 117 14.49 -6.18 -16.31
N GLU A 118 14.22 -4.89 -16.12
CA GLU A 118 13.09 -4.21 -16.76
C GLU A 118 13.25 -4.18 -18.30
N ARG A 119 14.46 -3.94 -18.80
CA ARG A 119 14.76 -3.99 -20.24
C ARG A 119 14.57 -5.39 -20.82
N LEU A 120 15.16 -6.41 -20.17
CA LEU A 120 15.03 -7.80 -20.59
C LEU A 120 13.58 -8.29 -20.54
N ASN A 121 12.81 -7.83 -19.56
CA ASN A 121 11.40 -8.15 -19.40
C ASN A 121 10.56 -7.72 -20.62
N LEU A 122 10.84 -6.54 -21.16
CA LEU A 122 10.17 -6.05 -22.38
C LEU A 122 10.58 -6.87 -23.62
N ILE A 123 11.85 -7.29 -23.70
CA ILE A 123 12.38 -8.09 -24.80
C ILE A 123 11.83 -9.52 -24.76
N MET A 124 11.82 -10.17 -23.59
CA MET A 124 11.52 -11.59 -23.46
C MET A 124 10.02 -11.89 -23.35
N ALA A 125 9.20 -10.97 -22.86
CA ALA A 125 7.77 -11.22 -22.60
C ALA A 125 7.02 -11.68 -23.87
N ARG A 126 7.21 -11.01 -25.00
CA ARG A 126 6.54 -11.35 -26.26
C ARG A 126 7.00 -12.70 -26.83
N PRO A 127 8.30 -12.98 -27.01
CA PRO A 127 8.77 -14.29 -27.45
C PRO A 127 8.30 -15.46 -26.57
N LEU A 128 8.28 -15.27 -25.24
CA LEU A 128 7.77 -16.28 -24.30
C LEU A 128 6.31 -16.61 -24.55
N LEU A 129 5.47 -15.57 -24.79
CA LEU A 129 4.05 -15.79 -25.13
C LEU A 129 3.85 -16.47 -26.46
N VAL A 130 4.67 -16.09 -27.47
CA VAL A 130 4.63 -16.72 -28.80
C VAL A 130 4.98 -18.20 -28.71
N VAL A 131 6.10 -18.52 -28.10
CA VAL A 131 6.59 -19.90 -27.98
C VAL A 131 5.60 -20.74 -27.17
N SER A 132 5.16 -20.24 -26.01
CA SER A 132 4.17 -20.93 -25.17
C SER A 132 2.84 -21.12 -25.88
N GLY A 133 2.36 -20.11 -26.63
CA GLY A 133 1.14 -20.22 -27.42
C GLY A 133 1.24 -21.28 -28.53
N ILE A 134 2.37 -21.36 -29.22
CA ILE A 134 2.64 -22.39 -30.23
C ILE A 134 2.72 -23.79 -29.58
N GLU A 135 3.45 -23.95 -28.46
CA GLU A 135 3.55 -25.22 -27.75
C GLU A 135 2.17 -25.71 -27.24
N GLN A 136 1.35 -24.79 -26.75
CA GLN A 136 -0.01 -25.10 -26.31
C GLN A 136 -0.91 -25.49 -27.48
N ALA A 137 -0.80 -24.81 -28.62
CA ALA A 137 -1.55 -25.16 -29.83
C ALA A 137 -1.11 -26.52 -30.40
N MET A 138 0.18 -26.85 -30.31
CA MET A 138 0.70 -28.17 -30.72
C MET A 138 0.17 -29.33 -29.87
N ALA A 139 -0.24 -29.06 -28.63
CA ALA A 139 -0.87 -30.05 -27.74
C ALA A 139 -2.33 -30.33 -28.10
N ASP A 140 -3.01 -29.44 -28.86
CA ASP A 140 -4.41 -29.60 -29.31
C ASP A 140 -4.50 -29.52 -30.84
N PRO A 141 -4.83 -30.62 -31.54
CA PRO A 141 -4.90 -30.67 -33.01
C PRO A 141 -5.84 -29.61 -33.62
N ASN A 142 -6.93 -29.25 -32.95
CA ASN A 142 -7.88 -28.24 -33.44
C ASN A 142 -7.32 -26.84 -33.37
N GLN A 143 -6.59 -26.52 -32.27
CA GLN A 143 -5.90 -25.23 -32.12
C GLN A 143 -4.72 -25.10 -33.08
N LEU A 144 -4.01 -26.18 -33.30
CA LEU A 144 -2.92 -26.23 -34.29
C LEU A 144 -3.42 -25.93 -35.71
N ALA A 145 -4.54 -26.53 -36.12
CA ALA A 145 -5.15 -26.27 -37.44
C ALA A 145 -5.59 -24.81 -37.59
N THR A 146 -6.16 -24.22 -36.55
CA THR A 146 -6.58 -22.81 -36.53
C THR A 146 -5.38 -21.86 -36.60
N LEU A 147 -4.34 -22.18 -35.86
CA LEU A 147 -3.10 -21.40 -35.83
C LEU A 147 -2.41 -21.46 -37.21
N ALA A 148 -2.35 -22.62 -37.84
CA ALA A 148 -1.74 -22.80 -39.16
C ALA A 148 -2.51 -22.08 -40.27
N GLN A 149 -3.85 -22.11 -40.24
CA GLN A 149 -4.65 -21.30 -41.17
C GLN A 149 -4.43 -19.81 -41.01
N GLY A 150 -4.33 -19.33 -39.77
CA GLY A 150 -4.02 -17.92 -39.48
C GLY A 150 -2.62 -17.49 -39.91
N MET A 151 -1.67 -18.41 -39.98
CA MET A 151 -0.29 -18.17 -40.41
C MET A 151 -0.06 -18.37 -41.91
N GLY A 152 -1.08 -18.82 -42.68
CA GLY A 152 -0.90 -19.20 -44.07
C GLY A 152 0.03 -20.40 -44.27
N PHE A 153 0.19 -21.25 -43.25
CA PHE A 153 1.08 -22.38 -43.23
C PHE A 153 0.30 -23.67 -43.43
N ASP A 154 0.72 -24.49 -44.43
CA ASP A 154 0.10 -25.74 -44.73
C ASP A 154 0.67 -26.87 -43.84
N LEU A 155 -0.05 -27.27 -42.82
CA LEU A 155 0.33 -28.34 -41.90
C LEU A 155 0.60 -29.69 -42.60
N SER A 156 0.03 -29.92 -43.80
CA SER A 156 0.26 -31.14 -44.53
C SER A 156 1.71 -31.34 -45.00
N LYS A 157 2.48 -30.22 -44.97
CA LYS A 157 3.91 -30.20 -45.32
C LYS A 157 4.84 -30.53 -44.16
N ILE A 158 4.30 -30.68 -42.93
CA ILE A 158 5.06 -31.09 -41.76
C ILE A 158 5.08 -32.62 -41.71
N PRO A 159 6.23 -33.26 -41.71
CA PRO A 159 6.32 -34.70 -41.51
C PRO A 159 5.71 -35.11 -40.16
N PRO A 160 4.94 -36.19 -40.06
CA PRO A 160 4.40 -36.65 -38.82
C PRO A 160 5.48 -36.89 -37.76
N GLY A 161 5.36 -36.22 -36.61
CA GLY A 161 6.32 -36.34 -35.50
C GLY A 161 7.46 -35.31 -35.49
N MET A 162 7.48 -34.33 -36.40
CA MET A 162 8.46 -33.26 -36.41
C MET A 162 7.94 -32.02 -35.69
N ASP A 163 8.72 -31.45 -34.77
CA ASP A 163 8.39 -30.24 -34.06
C ASP A 163 8.36 -29.01 -35.00
N LEU A 164 7.35 -28.18 -34.95
CA LEU A 164 7.20 -26.98 -35.76
C LEU A 164 8.44 -26.06 -35.66
N PHE A 165 9.04 -25.94 -34.49
CA PHE A 165 10.26 -25.14 -34.27
C PHE A 165 11.45 -25.70 -35.06
N THR A 166 11.60 -27.03 -35.12
CA THR A 166 12.65 -27.70 -35.92
C THR A 166 12.42 -27.44 -37.41
N VAL A 167 11.19 -27.42 -37.87
CA VAL A 167 10.87 -27.08 -39.26
C VAL A 167 11.24 -25.62 -39.55
N LEU A 168 10.87 -24.68 -38.65
CA LEU A 168 11.18 -23.25 -38.78
C LEU A 168 12.70 -23.00 -38.82
N GLN A 169 13.50 -23.72 -38.03
CA GLN A 169 14.94 -23.60 -38.00
C GLN A 169 15.57 -24.05 -39.31
N ASN A 170 15.03 -25.07 -39.95
CA ASN A 170 15.55 -25.65 -41.19
C ASN A 170 15.09 -24.96 -42.48
N LEU A 171 14.15 -24.00 -42.37
CA LEU A 171 13.69 -23.23 -43.52
C LEU A 171 14.74 -22.21 -44.02
N PRO A 172 14.78 -21.91 -45.33
CA PRO A 172 15.57 -20.79 -45.86
C PRO A 172 15.25 -19.49 -45.14
N ALA A 173 16.27 -18.66 -44.87
CA ALA A 173 16.16 -17.44 -44.08
C ALA A 173 14.98 -16.49 -44.51
N ALA A 174 14.77 -16.35 -45.82
CA ALA A 174 13.71 -15.49 -46.37
C ALA A 174 12.31 -16.05 -46.07
N GLN A 175 12.11 -17.37 -46.18
CA GLN A 175 10.80 -18.00 -45.86
C GLN A 175 10.54 -17.99 -44.33
N ARG A 176 11.57 -18.27 -43.55
CA ARG A 176 11.52 -18.20 -42.08
C ARG A 176 11.13 -16.80 -41.62
N ALA A 177 11.78 -15.74 -42.16
CA ALA A 177 11.47 -14.35 -41.82
C ALA A 177 9.99 -13.97 -42.14
N SER A 178 9.46 -14.42 -43.29
CA SER A 178 8.07 -14.17 -43.69
C SER A 178 7.08 -14.85 -42.71
N ILE A 179 7.35 -16.10 -42.32
CA ILE A 179 6.47 -16.82 -41.38
C ILE A 179 6.53 -16.16 -39.99
N ILE A 180 7.71 -15.86 -39.50
CA ILE A 180 7.94 -15.20 -38.20
C ILE A 180 7.21 -13.84 -38.18
N SER A 181 7.31 -13.04 -39.25
CA SER A 181 6.62 -11.75 -39.33
C SER A 181 5.10 -11.90 -39.33
N SER A 182 4.55 -12.91 -39.99
CA SER A 182 3.09 -13.21 -39.96
C SER A 182 2.62 -13.63 -38.58
N ILE A 183 3.38 -14.47 -37.90
CA ILE A 183 3.13 -14.88 -36.50
C ILE A 183 3.15 -13.67 -35.58
N SER A 184 4.21 -12.87 -35.64
CA SER A 184 4.37 -11.67 -34.82
C SER A 184 3.22 -10.69 -35.05
N THR A 185 2.81 -10.45 -36.31
CA THR A 185 1.70 -9.55 -36.62
C THR A 185 0.37 -10.05 -36.07
N THR A 186 0.09 -11.36 -36.17
CA THR A 186 -1.14 -11.96 -35.65
C THR A 186 -1.19 -11.89 -34.12
N ILE A 187 -0.04 -12.08 -33.48
CA ILE A 187 0.12 -12.03 -32.04
C ILE A 187 0.05 -10.57 -31.54
N ASP A 188 0.70 -9.65 -32.23
CA ASP A 188 0.62 -8.22 -31.92
C ASP A 188 -0.82 -7.71 -32.00
N GLN A 189 -1.61 -8.16 -32.99
CA GLN A 189 -3.03 -7.84 -33.07
C GLN A 189 -3.83 -8.39 -31.88
N LYS A 190 -3.56 -9.64 -31.43
CA LYS A 190 -4.22 -10.24 -30.27
C LYS A 190 -3.84 -9.55 -28.97
N PHE A 191 -2.60 -9.10 -28.86
CA PHE A 191 -2.07 -8.48 -27.65
C PHE A 191 -2.02 -6.94 -27.70
N ALA A 192 -2.46 -6.31 -28.83
CA ALA A 192 -2.50 -4.85 -28.97
C ALA A 192 -3.34 -4.12 -27.89
N ALA A 193 -4.30 -4.81 -27.29
CA ALA A 193 -5.13 -4.29 -26.19
C ALA A 193 -4.48 -4.45 -24.81
N LEU A 194 -3.37 -5.21 -24.71
CA LEU A 194 -2.68 -5.45 -23.44
C LEU A 194 -1.56 -4.42 -23.26
N ASN A 195 -1.48 -3.87 -22.05
CA ASN A 195 -0.33 -3.07 -21.67
C ASN A 195 0.86 -3.97 -21.30
N ASP A 196 2.06 -3.39 -21.20
CA ASP A 196 3.30 -4.12 -20.91
C ASP A 196 3.23 -4.95 -19.61
N LYS A 197 2.50 -4.48 -18.60
CA LYS A 197 2.28 -5.22 -17.35
C LYS A 197 1.46 -6.49 -17.56
N MET A 198 0.41 -6.40 -18.37
CA MET A 198 -0.43 -7.56 -18.70
C MET A 198 0.32 -8.58 -19.56
N LEU A 199 1.16 -8.10 -20.51
CA LEU A 199 2.04 -8.96 -21.30
C LEU A 199 3.02 -9.71 -20.40
N THR A 200 3.67 -9.01 -19.49
CA THR A 200 4.58 -9.61 -18.50
C THR A 200 3.87 -10.66 -17.64
N GLN A 201 2.68 -10.34 -17.13
CA GLN A 201 1.91 -11.30 -16.34
C GLN A 201 1.50 -12.54 -17.14
N ALA A 202 1.12 -12.39 -18.40
CA ALA A 202 0.82 -13.53 -19.25
C ALA A 202 2.05 -14.42 -19.52
N ALA A 203 3.23 -13.79 -19.72
CA ALA A 203 4.49 -14.49 -19.94
C ALA A 203 4.97 -15.28 -18.71
N THR A 204 4.58 -14.90 -17.49
CA THR A 204 4.97 -15.66 -16.28
C THR A 204 4.41 -17.08 -16.25
N VAL A 205 3.30 -17.33 -16.94
CA VAL A 205 2.74 -18.68 -17.08
C VAL A 205 3.69 -19.58 -17.89
N ALA A 206 4.30 -19.04 -18.96
CA ALA A 206 5.30 -19.74 -19.75
C ALA A 206 6.56 -20.05 -18.91
N ILE A 207 7.00 -19.11 -18.09
CA ILE A 207 8.14 -19.31 -17.16
C ILE A 207 7.83 -20.38 -16.12
N LYS A 208 6.62 -20.43 -15.60
CA LYS A 208 6.21 -21.49 -14.67
C LYS A 208 6.31 -22.86 -15.31
N SER A 209 5.87 -22.99 -16.56
CA SER A 209 6.02 -24.23 -17.34
C SER A 209 7.51 -24.61 -17.52
N GLU A 210 8.34 -23.63 -17.86
CA GLU A 210 9.79 -23.83 -18.03
C GLU A 210 10.47 -24.25 -16.72
N TYR A 211 10.15 -23.62 -15.59
CA TYR A 211 10.68 -24.00 -14.28
C TYR A 211 10.24 -25.41 -13.86
N THR A 212 9.02 -25.79 -14.21
CA THR A 212 8.54 -27.18 -14.00
C THR A 212 9.32 -28.15 -14.87
N ALA A 213 9.60 -27.80 -16.13
CA ALA A 213 10.40 -28.59 -17.05
C ALA A 213 11.89 -28.69 -16.63
N LEU A 214 12.42 -27.66 -15.98
CA LEU A 214 13.74 -27.67 -15.34
C LEU A 214 13.82 -28.58 -14.09
N GLY A 215 12.65 -29.10 -13.63
CA GLY A 215 12.57 -29.96 -12.45
C GLY A 215 12.59 -29.19 -11.13
N MET A 216 12.30 -27.87 -11.16
CA MET A 216 12.22 -27.05 -9.94
C MET A 216 10.97 -27.42 -9.13
N ASP A 217 11.12 -27.44 -7.81
CA ASP A 217 10.01 -27.53 -6.88
C ASP A 217 9.29 -26.17 -6.79
N MET A 218 8.27 -25.99 -7.62
CA MET A 218 7.49 -24.75 -7.67
C MET A 218 6.79 -24.43 -6.35
N GLY A 219 6.48 -25.45 -5.52
CA GLY A 219 5.92 -25.23 -4.19
C GLY A 219 6.92 -24.58 -3.25
N LYS A 220 8.17 -25.05 -3.26
CA LYS A 220 9.24 -24.40 -2.47
C LYS A 220 9.59 -23.02 -2.98
N TYR A 221 9.62 -22.83 -4.30
CA TYR A 221 9.88 -21.51 -4.91
C TYR A 221 8.82 -20.49 -4.47
N GLN A 222 7.55 -20.83 -4.62
CA GLN A 222 6.42 -20.00 -4.20
C GLN A 222 6.44 -19.72 -2.69
N MET A 223 6.67 -20.76 -1.87
CA MET A 223 6.72 -20.61 -0.43
C MET A 223 7.89 -19.71 0.00
N GLY A 224 9.04 -19.81 -0.64
CA GLY A 224 10.19 -18.94 -0.41
C GLY A 224 9.85 -17.46 -0.68
N TYR A 225 9.14 -17.19 -1.77
CA TYR A 225 8.66 -15.86 -2.11
C TYR A 225 7.66 -15.33 -1.06
N LEU A 226 6.67 -16.14 -0.68
CA LEU A 226 5.65 -15.77 0.30
C LEU A 226 6.27 -15.48 1.68
N LEU A 227 7.21 -16.32 2.13
CA LEU A 227 7.91 -16.11 3.38
C LEU A 227 8.76 -14.85 3.37
N ARG A 228 9.45 -14.55 2.26
CA ARG A 228 10.22 -13.32 2.09
C ARG A 228 9.32 -12.09 2.16
N MET A 229 8.23 -12.05 1.40
CA MET A 229 7.29 -10.91 1.41
C MET A 229 6.58 -10.78 2.76
N GLY A 230 6.17 -11.89 3.37
CA GLY A 230 5.57 -11.92 4.70
C GLY A 230 6.51 -11.43 5.80
N SER A 231 7.79 -11.79 5.74
CA SER A 231 8.79 -11.30 6.71
C SER A 231 9.05 -9.80 6.57
N ILE A 232 9.05 -9.26 5.34
CA ILE A 232 9.16 -7.82 5.11
C ILE A 232 7.92 -7.10 5.66
N MET A 233 6.72 -7.60 5.40
CA MET A 233 5.48 -7.05 5.97
C MET A 233 5.51 -7.05 7.51
N LEU A 234 5.96 -8.14 8.11
CA LEU A 234 6.09 -8.22 9.56
C LEU A 234 7.08 -7.19 10.11
N ALA A 235 8.24 -7.03 9.45
CA ALA A 235 9.24 -6.03 9.83
C ALA A 235 8.68 -4.59 9.71
N LEU A 236 7.96 -4.29 8.63
CA LEU A 236 7.30 -2.98 8.45
C LEU A 236 6.23 -2.72 9.52
N THR A 237 5.43 -3.73 9.84
CA THR A 237 4.40 -3.62 10.89
C THR A 237 5.03 -3.38 12.27
N LEU A 238 6.11 -4.10 12.58
CA LEU A 238 6.85 -3.91 13.84
C LEU A 238 7.49 -2.51 13.88
N LEU A 239 8.05 -2.03 12.78
CA LEU A 239 8.60 -0.68 12.66
C LEU A 239 7.52 0.39 12.88
N SER A 240 6.36 0.26 12.22
CA SER A 240 5.22 1.16 12.40
C SER A 240 4.74 1.16 13.86
N GLY A 241 4.61 -0.03 14.47
CA GLY A 241 4.24 -0.18 15.87
C GLY A 241 5.24 0.49 16.82
N ALA A 242 6.53 0.31 16.59
CA ALA A 242 7.59 0.95 17.38
C ALA A 242 7.54 2.48 17.25
N CYS A 243 7.37 3.00 16.03
CA CYS A 243 7.17 4.43 15.78
C CYS A 243 5.93 4.96 16.50
N THR A 244 4.81 4.23 16.45
CA THR A 244 3.56 4.58 17.14
C THR A 244 3.75 4.72 18.65
N ILE A 245 4.46 3.78 19.28
CA ILE A 245 4.78 3.83 20.71
C ILE A 245 5.69 5.02 21.02
N ALA A 246 6.75 5.20 20.23
CA ALA A 246 7.70 6.30 20.43
C ALA A 246 7.03 7.67 20.27
N VAL A 247 6.21 7.87 19.24
CA VAL A 247 5.44 9.11 19.02
C VAL A 247 4.49 9.36 20.18
N SER A 248 3.78 8.34 20.64
CA SER A 248 2.84 8.47 21.79
C SER A 248 3.58 8.89 23.05
N TYR A 249 4.73 8.31 23.33
CA TYR A 249 5.58 8.68 24.45
C TYR A 249 6.07 10.14 24.35
N LEU A 250 6.59 10.54 23.18
CA LEU A 250 7.06 11.91 22.95
C LEU A 250 5.92 12.93 23.04
N ALA A 251 4.75 12.61 22.50
CA ALA A 251 3.57 13.46 22.58
C ALA A 251 3.09 13.61 24.03
N ALA A 252 3.02 12.51 24.79
CA ALA A 252 2.62 12.52 26.19
C ALA A 252 3.62 13.31 27.05
N ARG A 253 4.91 13.11 26.85
CA ARG A 253 5.99 13.85 27.54
C ARG A 253 5.94 15.35 27.24
N THR A 254 5.72 15.70 25.98
CA THR A 254 5.58 17.10 25.54
C THR A 254 4.33 17.72 26.14
N ALA A 255 3.19 17.05 26.10
CA ALA A 255 1.93 17.53 26.66
C ALA A 255 1.99 17.70 28.19
N ALA A 256 2.59 16.73 28.90
CA ALA A 256 2.77 16.82 30.34
C ALA A 256 3.73 17.97 30.74
N GLY A 257 4.84 18.13 30.02
CA GLY A 257 5.76 19.25 30.23
C GLY A 257 5.09 20.60 29.97
N PHE A 258 4.35 20.71 28.87
CA PHE A 258 3.54 21.89 28.57
C PHE A 258 2.55 22.20 29.70
N GLY A 259 1.78 21.21 30.17
CA GLY A 259 0.83 21.38 31.26
C GLY A 259 1.47 21.85 32.57
N ARG A 260 2.63 21.28 32.90
CA ARG A 260 3.45 21.72 34.04
C ARG A 260 3.83 23.19 33.93
N ASP A 261 4.35 23.59 32.79
CA ASP A 261 4.89 24.94 32.60
C ASP A 261 3.75 25.99 32.56
N VAL A 262 2.60 25.62 32.00
CA VAL A 262 1.40 26.49 32.04
C VAL A 262 0.88 26.63 33.49
N ARG A 263 0.76 25.52 34.26
CA ARG A 263 0.35 25.59 35.68
C ARG A 263 1.27 26.48 36.49
N LYS A 264 2.59 26.32 36.30
CA LYS A 264 3.57 27.16 36.97
C LYS A 264 3.39 28.65 36.64
N ALA A 265 3.18 28.97 35.36
CA ALA A 265 2.99 30.35 34.92
C ALA A 265 1.66 30.95 35.44
N GLU A 266 0.59 30.17 35.47
CA GLU A 266 -0.70 30.57 36.02
C GLU A 266 -0.61 30.82 37.52
N PHE A 267 -0.05 29.86 38.28
CA PHE A 267 0.13 30.00 39.74
C PHE A 267 0.95 31.23 40.09
N THR A 268 2.08 31.42 39.43
CA THR A 268 2.91 32.63 39.63
C THR A 268 2.14 33.91 39.33
N LYS A 269 1.27 33.91 38.33
CA LYS A 269 0.42 35.05 37.99
C LYS A 269 -0.64 35.30 39.06
N VAL A 270 -1.28 34.26 39.58
CA VAL A 270 -2.27 34.35 40.65
C VAL A 270 -1.64 34.89 41.93
N GLU A 271 -0.44 34.43 42.29
CA GLU A 271 0.30 35.00 43.46
C GLU A 271 0.66 36.47 43.30
N SER A 272 0.79 36.96 42.08
CA SER A 272 1.08 38.37 41.79
C SER A 272 -0.17 39.27 41.81
N PHE A 273 -1.39 38.73 42.05
CA PHE A 273 -2.61 39.50 42.09
C PHE A 273 -2.66 40.43 43.31
N SER A 274 -3.11 41.66 43.10
CA SER A 274 -3.55 42.54 44.20
C SER A 274 -4.86 42.03 44.82
N SER A 275 -5.16 42.42 46.06
CA SER A 275 -6.44 42.05 46.70
C SER A 275 -7.65 42.41 45.84
N ALA A 276 -7.62 43.56 45.17
CA ALA A 276 -8.72 43.99 44.29
C ALA A 276 -8.85 43.16 43.02
N GLU A 277 -7.74 42.56 42.53
CA GLU A 277 -7.76 41.60 41.40
C GLU A 277 -8.27 40.22 41.85
N PHE A 278 -7.84 39.78 43.05
CA PHE A 278 -8.25 38.51 43.62
C PHE A 278 -9.74 38.47 43.88
N ASP A 279 -10.35 39.55 44.36
CA ASP A 279 -11.79 39.67 44.63
C ASP A 279 -12.64 39.59 43.36
N LYS A 280 -12.07 39.82 42.19
CA LYS A 280 -12.77 39.66 40.90
C LYS A 280 -12.97 38.19 40.48
N PHE A 281 -12.21 37.31 41.05
CA PHE A 281 -12.26 35.88 40.72
C PHE A 281 -12.69 35.07 41.93
N SER A 282 -13.65 34.15 41.76
CA SER A 282 -13.95 33.21 42.84
C SER A 282 -12.80 32.19 42.97
N THR A 283 -12.49 31.81 44.19
CA THR A 283 -11.49 30.78 44.51
C THR A 283 -11.77 29.47 43.75
N THR A 284 -13.05 29.08 43.71
CA THR A 284 -13.48 27.89 42.94
C THR A 284 -13.17 27.99 41.46
N SER A 285 -13.34 29.17 40.84
CA SER A 285 -13.00 29.39 39.43
C SER A 285 -11.50 29.29 39.17
N LEU A 286 -10.67 29.83 40.05
CA LEU A 286 -9.20 29.72 39.93
C LEU A 286 -8.72 28.27 40.05
N VAL A 287 -9.25 27.53 41.03
CA VAL A 287 -8.93 26.10 41.21
C VAL A 287 -9.35 25.31 39.98
N THR A 288 -10.54 25.50 39.43
CA THR A 288 -11.01 24.79 38.23
C THR A 288 -10.12 25.08 37.03
N ARG A 289 -9.70 26.33 36.83
CA ARG A 289 -8.76 26.69 35.72
C ARG A 289 -7.42 26.04 35.89
N SER A 290 -6.85 26.07 37.08
CA SER A 290 -5.52 25.52 37.37
C SER A 290 -5.47 23.99 37.25
N THR A 291 -6.60 23.32 37.46
CA THR A 291 -6.67 21.83 37.45
C THR A 291 -7.30 21.33 36.16
N ASN A 292 -8.59 21.56 35.94
CA ASN A 292 -9.36 20.95 34.87
C ASN A 292 -9.04 21.57 33.49
N ASP A 293 -9.06 22.91 33.39
CA ASP A 293 -8.89 23.57 32.09
C ASP A 293 -7.49 23.32 31.50
N ILE A 294 -6.44 23.39 32.33
CA ILE A 294 -5.08 23.07 31.87
C ILE A 294 -4.96 21.60 31.48
N THR A 295 -5.61 20.69 32.20
CA THR A 295 -5.61 19.26 31.84
C THR A 295 -6.28 19.04 30.49
N GLN A 296 -7.39 19.74 30.20
CA GLN A 296 -8.03 19.69 28.89
C GLN A 296 -7.14 20.23 27.76
N VAL A 297 -6.45 21.36 27.98
CA VAL A 297 -5.50 21.91 27.02
C VAL A 297 -4.32 20.95 26.82
N GLN A 298 -3.82 20.32 27.88
CA GLN A 298 -2.79 19.28 27.81
C GLN A 298 -3.21 18.11 26.93
N LEU A 299 -4.46 17.64 27.09
CA LEU A 299 -5.03 16.57 26.24
C LEU A 299 -5.10 17.01 24.77
N VAL A 300 -5.53 18.25 24.51
CA VAL A 300 -5.57 18.81 23.14
C VAL A 300 -4.16 18.84 22.52
N VAL A 301 -3.13 19.26 23.25
CA VAL A 301 -1.75 19.24 22.76
C VAL A 301 -1.29 17.82 22.43
N PHE A 302 -1.63 16.84 23.27
CA PHE A 302 -1.35 15.44 22.99
C PHE A 302 -2.03 14.96 21.71
N LEU A 303 -3.31 15.26 21.51
CA LEU A 303 -4.09 14.87 20.33
C LEU A 303 -3.57 15.55 19.06
N ILE A 304 -3.16 16.82 19.14
CA ILE A 304 -2.56 17.54 18.01
C ILE A 304 -1.30 16.81 17.54
N LEU A 305 -0.38 16.52 18.46
CA LEU A 305 0.89 15.86 18.13
C LEU A 305 0.71 14.44 17.61
N ARG A 306 -0.31 13.72 18.09
CA ARG A 306 -0.51 12.33 17.72
C ARG A 306 -1.41 12.13 16.51
N MET A 307 -2.52 12.87 16.41
CA MET A 307 -3.55 12.62 15.39
C MET A 307 -3.61 13.70 14.33
N ILE A 308 -3.60 14.97 14.73
CA ILE A 308 -3.83 16.08 13.79
C ILE A 308 -2.63 16.24 12.84
N ILE A 309 -1.41 16.00 13.31
CA ILE A 309 -0.21 16.03 12.44
C ILE A 309 -0.12 14.79 11.57
N TYR A 310 -0.51 13.62 12.08
CA TYR A 310 -0.45 12.36 11.32
C TYR A 310 -1.41 12.31 10.14
N ALA A 311 -2.64 12.81 10.30
CA ALA A 311 -3.66 12.74 9.28
C ALA A 311 -3.28 13.40 7.93
N PRO A 312 -2.72 14.64 7.89
CA PRO A 312 -2.21 15.21 6.64
C PRO A 312 -1.04 14.44 6.04
N ILE A 313 -0.13 13.91 6.86
CA ILE A 313 1.05 13.17 6.39
C ILE A 313 0.58 11.91 5.65
N ILE A 314 -0.28 11.11 6.27
CA ILE A 314 -0.79 9.89 5.63
C ILE A 314 -1.70 10.21 4.44
N GLY A 315 -2.52 11.28 4.53
CA GLY A 315 -3.40 11.67 3.44
C GLY A 315 -2.65 12.12 2.18
N ILE A 316 -1.65 12.99 2.34
CA ILE A 316 -0.79 13.43 1.23
C ILE A 316 0.03 12.26 0.71
N GLY A 317 0.60 11.45 1.61
CA GLY A 317 1.34 10.24 1.25
C GLY A 317 0.50 9.26 0.44
N ALA A 318 -0.74 9.01 0.84
CA ALA A 318 -1.66 8.13 0.12
C ALA A 318 -2.01 8.65 -1.29
N ILE A 319 -2.22 9.96 -1.43
CA ILE A 319 -2.45 10.59 -2.74
C ILE A 319 -1.23 10.41 -3.65
N ILE A 320 -0.03 10.72 -3.16
CA ILE A 320 1.21 10.56 -3.94
C ILE A 320 1.41 9.10 -4.35
N HIS A 321 1.14 8.17 -3.42
CA HIS A 321 1.27 6.73 -3.66
C HIS A 321 0.29 6.23 -4.73
N ALA A 322 -0.97 6.67 -4.66
CA ALA A 322 -1.99 6.33 -5.65
C ALA A 322 -1.64 6.83 -7.06
N PHE A 323 -1.11 8.04 -7.19
CA PHE A 323 -0.65 8.57 -8.49
C PHE A 323 0.53 7.78 -9.08
N ARG A 324 1.38 7.16 -8.24
CA ARG A 324 2.49 6.31 -8.71
C ARG A 324 2.02 4.94 -9.21
N LEU A 325 0.92 4.43 -8.67
CA LEU A 325 0.38 3.10 -9.05
C LEU A 325 -0.34 3.14 -10.39
N ASP A 326 -1.31 4.05 -10.53
CA ASP A 326 -2.08 4.21 -11.77
C ASP A 326 -2.70 5.60 -11.84
N THR A 327 -2.31 6.36 -12.87
CA THR A 327 -2.83 7.70 -13.13
C THR A 327 -4.25 7.71 -13.71
N SER A 328 -4.77 6.58 -14.19
CA SER A 328 -6.11 6.52 -14.80
C SER A 328 -7.24 6.52 -13.76
N MET A 329 -6.97 6.09 -12.53
CA MET A 329 -7.97 5.91 -11.48
C MET A 329 -8.05 7.07 -10.47
N TRP A 330 -7.32 8.18 -10.68
CA TRP A 330 -7.30 9.32 -9.77
C TRP A 330 -8.69 9.91 -9.46
N TRP A 331 -9.59 9.86 -10.43
CA TRP A 331 -10.95 10.39 -10.28
C TRP A 331 -11.79 9.64 -9.24
N ILE A 332 -11.54 8.33 -9.05
CA ILE A 332 -12.20 7.51 -8.01
C ILE A 332 -11.79 8.01 -6.63
N ILE A 333 -10.49 8.29 -6.46
CA ILE A 333 -9.94 8.82 -5.20
C ILE A 333 -10.48 10.22 -4.95
N ALA A 334 -10.50 11.08 -5.99
CA ALA A 334 -11.06 12.43 -5.91
C ALA A 334 -12.55 12.40 -5.51
N MET A 335 -13.34 11.49 -6.11
CA MET A 335 -14.74 11.30 -5.75
C MET A 335 -14.90 10.84 -4.30
N ALA A 336 -14.13 9.84 -3.86
CA ALA A 336 -14.19 9.31 -2.48
C ALA A 336 -13.85 10.40 -1.45
N VAL A 337 -12.78 11.18 -1.71
CA VAL A 337 -12.38 12.31 -0.86
C VAL A 337 -13.46 13.40 -0.87
N GLY A 338 -14.04 13.72 -2.04
CA GLY A 338 -15.13 14.69 -2.18
C GLY A 338 -16.37 14.30 -1.38
N VAL A 339 -16.79 13.04 -1.44
CA VAL A 339 -17.92 12.51 -0.66
C VAL A 339 -17.63 12.60 0.83
N LEU A 340 -16.41 12.21 1.26
CA LEU A 340 -16.01 12.25 2.66
C LEU A 340 -15.97 13.68 3.19
N LEU A 341 -15.40 14.63 2.44
CA LEU A 341 -15.39 16.05 2.80
C LEU A 341 -16.80 16.62 2.89
N THR A 342 -17.66 16.30 1.94
CA THR A 342 -19.07 16.74 1.96
C THR A 342 -19.80 16.21 3.20
N LEU A 343 -19.57 14.93 3.55
CA LEU A 343 -20.14 14.33 4.75
C LEU A 343 -19.64 15.03 6.02
N VAL A 344 -18.32 15.25 6.15
CA VAL A 344 -17.73 15.94 7.31
C VAL A 344 -18.26 17.36 7.43
N LEU A 345 -18.31 18.13 6.33
CA LEU A 345 -18.84 19.49 6.31
C LEU A 345 -20.33 19.50 6.68
N SER A 346 -21.12 18.55 6.17
CA SER A 346 -22.53 18.42 6.51
C SER A 346 -22.74 18.13 7.99
N VAL A 347 -21.96 17.21 8.57
CA VAL A 347 -22.00 16.93 10.00
C VAL A 347 -21.61 18.17 10.81
N MET A 348 -20.54 18.88 10.42
CA MET A 348 -20.12 20.10 11.12
C MET A 348 -21.19 21.21 11.06
N THR A 349 -21.80 21.41 9.91
CA THR A 349 -22.81 22.50 9.75
C THR A 349 -24.15 22.17 10.40
N ILE A 350 -24.55 20.90 10.45
CA ILE A 350 -25.83 20.47 10.98
C ILE A 350 -25.73 20.07 12.47
N ALA A 351 -24.72 19.29 12.85
CA ALA A 351 -24.63 18.74 14.21
C ALA A 351 -24.12 19.76 15.22
N LEU A 352 -23.10 20.58 14.88
CA LEU A 352 -22.54 21.56 15.83
C LEU A 352 -23.59 22.57 16.37
N PRO A 353 -24.46 23.19 15.54
CA PRO A 353 -25.52 24.05 16.08
C PRO A 353 -26.48 23.30 16.99
N LYS A 354 -26.84 22.05 16.64
CA LYS A 354 -27.73 21.22 17.47
C LYS A 354 -27.08 20.87 18.81
N PHE A 355 -25.81 20.54 18.85
CA PHE A 355 -25.09 20.33 20.11
C PHE A 355 -25.09 21.57 21.00
N ARG A 356 -24.93 22.76 20.44
CA ARG A 356 -25.03 24.02 21.21
C ARG A 356 -26.43 24.24 21.79
N ILE A 357 -27.48 23.86 21.06
CA ILE A 357 -28.86 23.93 21.54
C ILE A 357 -29.04 22.96 22.70
N VAL A 358 -28.68 21.70 22.54
CA VAL A 358 -28.75 20.68 23.60
C VAL A 358 -27.99 21.13 24.84
N GLN A 359 -26.80 21.72 24.70
CA GLN A 359 -26.04 22.23 25.83
C GLN A 359 -26.78 23.35 26.56
N LYS A 360 -27.38 24.33 25.84
CA LYS A 360 -28.16 25.39 26.43
C LYS A 360 -29.41 24.86 27.19
N LEU A 361 -30.08 23.85 26.62
CA LEU A 361 -31.25 23.22 27.28
C LEU A 361 -30.82 22.44 28.52
N THR A 362 -29.69 21.74 28.47
CA THR A 362 -29.13 21.06 29.64
C THR A 362 -28.73 22.05 30.74
N ASP A 363 -28.11 23.18 30.38
CA ASP A 363 -27.75 24.23 31.34
C ASP A 363 -29.01 24.82 32.00
N ARG A 364 -30.08 25.04 31.22
CA ARG A 364 -31.38 25.50 31.75
C ARG A 364 -32.01 24.48 32.70
N LEU A 365 -31.99 23.20 32.33
CA LEU A 365 -32.50 22.14 33.21
C LEU A 365 -31.71 22.07 34.52
N ASN A 366 -30.36 22.12 34.44
CA ASN A 366 -29.51 22.15 35.63
C ASN A 366 -29.77 23.37 36.52
N LEU A 367 -30.06 24.54 35.93
CA LEU A 367 -30.42 25.73 36.67
C LEU A 367 -31.72 25.51 37.47
N VAL A 368 -32.79 25.01 36.83
CA VAL A 368 -34.07 24.71 37.46
C VAL A 368 -33.90 23.69 38.59
N ILE A 369 -33.12 22.63 38.37
CA ILE A 369 -32.82 21.63 39.43
C ILE A 369 -32.07 22.28 40.60
N ARG A 370 -31.06 23.11 40.34
CA ARG A 370 -30.29 23.80 41.39
C ARG A 370 -31.16 24.74 42.21
N GLU A 371 -32.01 25.56 41.55
CA GLU A 371 -32.94 26.46 42.21
C GLU A 371 -33.93 25.69 43.07
N ASN A 372 -34.48 24.60 42.55
CA ASN A 372 -35.41 23.74 43.29
C ASN A 372 -34.75 23.12 44.54
N LEU A 373 -33.54 22.54 44.39
CA LEU A 373 -32.81 21.96 45.53
C LEU A 373 -32.42 23.00 46.58
N SER A 374 -31.97 24.20 46.15
CA SER A 374 -31.59 25.27 47.06
C SER A 374 -32.81 25.92 47.74
N GLY A 375 -33.94 26.01 47.03
CA GLY A 375 -35.19 26.60 47.51
C GLY A 375 -36.16 25.61 48.18
N MET A 376 -35.78 24.34 48.38
CA MET A 376 -36.67 23.28 48.83
C MET A 376 -37.46 23.63 50.11
N MET A 377 -36.82 24.26 51.07
CA MET A 377 -37.47 24.69 52.31
C MET A 377 -38.59 25.75 52.06
N VAL A 378 -38.29 26.69 51.17
CA VAL A 378 -39.25 27.77 50.82
C VAL A 378 -40.41 27.20 50.01
N ILE A 379 -40.11 26.33 49.03
CA ILE A 379 -41.11 25.66 48.18
C ILE A 379 -42.11 24.88 49.05
N ARG A 380 -41.62 24.16 50.07
CA ARG A 380 -42.45 23.41 51.01
C ARG A 380 -43.22 24.32 51.94
N ALA A 381 -42.60 25.40 52.46
CA ALA A 381 -43.30 26.36 53.35
C ALA A 381 -44.47 27.06 52.68
N PHE A 382 -44.40 27.34 51.38
CA PHE A 382 -45.42 28.00 50.61
C PHE A 382 -46.31 27.04 49.80
N ASN A 383 -46.16 25.71 49.96
CA ASN A 383 -46.94 24.67 49.28
C ASN A 383 -46.93 24.82 47.73
N ARG A 384 -45.75 25.10 47.15
CA ARG A 384 -45.57 25.40 45.72
C ARG A 384 -44.92 24.27 44.93
N GLN A 385 -45.00 23.03 45.40
CA GLN A 385 -44.38 21.87 44.77
C GLN A 385 -44.88 21.65 43.33
N ASP A 386 -46.19 21.76 43.11
CA ASP A 386 -46.82 21.56 41.79
C ASP A 386 -46.35 22.59 40.75
N PHE A 387 -46.11 23.83 41.17
CA PHE A 387 -45.60 24.89 40.32
C PHE A 387 -44.16 24.59 39.87
N GLU A 388 -43.32 24.14 40.78
CA GLU A 388 -41.92 23.78 40.45
C GLU A 388 -41.86 22.50 39.62
N LEU A 389 -42.78 21.57 39.80
CA LEU A 389 -42.88 20.36 38.97
C LEU A 389 -43.26 20.72 37.53
N ASP A 390 -44.23 21.62 37.33
CA ASP A 390 -44.62 22.13 36.01
C ASP A 390 -43.46 22.90 35.32
N ARG A 391 -42.72 23.69 36.11
CA ARG A 391 -41.51 24.40 35.63
C ARG A 391 -40.40 23.44 35.19
N PHE A 392 -40.18 22.36 35.94
CA PHE A 392 -39.24 21.31 35.57
C PHE A 392 -39.69 20.57 34.31
N ASP A 393 -40.98 20.20 34.22
CA ASP A 393 -41.53 19.50 33.06
C ASP A 393 -41.49 20.35 31.79
N LYS A 394 -41.66 21.67 31.89
CA LYS A 394 -41.44 22.58 30.77
C LYS A 394 -39.98 22.61 30.33
N ALA A 395 -39.05 22.69 31.27
CA ALA A 395 -37.62 22.68 30.94
C ALA A 395 -37.14 21.35 30.37
N LYS A 396 -37.85 20.25 30.64
CA LYS A 396 -37.55 18.90 30.11
C LYS A 396 -38.12 18.68 28.70
N LYS A 397 -39.24 19.35 28.34
CA LYS A 397 -39.89 19.17 27.03
C LYS A 397 -39.29 20.01 25.93
N ASP A 398 -38.61 21.12 26.26
CA ASP A 398 -37.84 21.93 25.32
C ASP A 398 -36.55 21.20 24.83
#